data_5aee3c4b0c2e8b1f30c0805fee1470c7
#
_entry.id   5aee3c4b0c2e8b1f30c0805fee1470c7
#
_cell.length_a   1.000
_cell.length_b   1.000
_cell.length_c   1.000
_cell.angle_alpha   90.00
_cell.angle_beta   90.00
_cell.angle_gamma   90.00
#
_symmetry.space_group_name_H-M   'P 1'
#
loop_
_entity.id
_entity.type
_entity.pdbx_description
1 polymer ?
#
loop_
_entity_poly.entity_id
_entity_poly.type
_entity_poly.pdbx_seq_one_letter_code
_entity_poly.pdbx_strand_id
1 'polypeptide(L)'
;CSKIRADRYVTNGRYAAAVSAYRALLADQEAENPILVGNVWHNMGKAYTGLFRFREAADCYRKAYGLNENPESLRECLYAYRCLHDDDGFKNTAAECGMTAEEAAEAAHRLSELSRMDEIRQFEEQVDGLFADGQEDEIAGMLAEWKDTYRKNCRI
;
A
#
# COMPACT_ATOMS: atom_id res chain seq x y z
N CYS A 1 4.08 23.67 -4.86
CA CYS A 1 5.02 22.61 -4.52
C CYS A 1 4.53 21.27 -5.07
N SER A 2 5.41 20.54 -5.72
CA SER A 2 5.09 19.26 -6.39
C SER A 2 4.62 18.17 -5.41
N LYS A 3 5.18 18.12 -4.19
CA LYS A 3 4.77 17.19 -3.15
C LYS A 3 3.33 17.46 -2.69
N ILE A 4 2.96 18.72 -2.50
CA ILE A 4 1.60 19.13 -2.10
C ILE A 4 0.59 18.71 -3.16
N ARG A 5 0.93 18.85 -4.44
CA ARG A 5 0.06 18.41 -5.55
C ARG A 5 -0.13 16.88 -5.51
N ALA A 6 0.96 16.13 -5.35
CA ALA A 6 0.90 14.68 -5.28
C ALA A 6 0.09 14.22 -4.07
N ASP A 7 0.29 14.82 -2.90
CA ASP A 7 -0.48 14.51 -1.68
C ASP A 7 -1.98 14.81 -1.88
N ARG A 8 -2.29 15.87 -2.60
CA ARG A 8 -3.67 16.23 -2.93
C ARG A 8 -4.34 15.20 -3.83
N TYR A 9 -3.60 14.58 -4.76
CA TYR A 9 -4.11 13.48 -5.56
C TYR A 9 -4.49 12.28 -4.69
N VAL A 10 -3.68 11.93 -3.69
CA VAL A 10 -3.99 10.86 -2.74
C VAL A 10 -5.28 11.17 -1.97
N THR A 11 -5.38 12.37 -1.42
CA THR A 11 -6.56 12.84 -0.67
C THR A 11 -7.84 12.76 -1.51
N ASN A 12 -7.73 13.03 -2.81
CA ASN A 12 -8.87 13.03 -3.73
C ASN A 12 -9.11 11.65 -4.38
N GLY A 13 -8.39 10.61 -3.98
CA GLY A 13 -8.55 9.27 -4.53
C GLY A 13 -7.98 9.08 -5.94
N ARG A 14 -7.21 10.04 -6.45
CA ARG A 14 -6.55 9.96 -7.77
C ARG A 14 -5.19 9.29 -7.65
N TYR A 15 -5.22 8.02 -7.29
CA TYR A 15 -4.01 7.28 -6.90
C TYR A 15 -3.01 7.10 -8.03
N ALA A 16 -3.45 6.80 -9.25
CA ALA A 16 -2.55 6.66 -10.40
C ALA A 16 -1.80 7.96 -10.71
N ALA A 17 -2.51 9.09 -10.64
CA ALA A 17 -1.90 10.41 -10.80
C ALA A 17 -0.92 10.71 -9.68
N ALA A 18 -1.24 10.31 -8.46
CA ALA A 18 -0.35 10.46 -7.30
C ALA A 18 0.95 9.68 -7.49
N VAL A 19 0.87 8.42 -7.90
CA VAL A 19 2.04 7.58 -8.17
C VAL A 19 2.96 8.22 -9.20
N SER A 20 2.39 8.68 -10.33
CA SER A 20 3.17 9.35 -11.38
C SER A 20 3.86 10.61 -10.85
N ALA A 21 3.14 11.43 -10.07
CA ALA A 21 3.68 12.65 -9.49
C ALA A 21 4.81 12.37 -8.49
N TYR A 22 4.64 11.37 -7.62
CA TYR A 22 5.68 10.99 -6.67
C TYR A 22 6.92 10.43 -7.36
N ARG A 23 6.74 9.61 -8.41
CA ARG A 23 7.87 9.08 -9.20
C ARG A 23 8.68 10.21 -9.84
N ALA A 24 8.03 11.20 -10.41
CA ALA A 24 8.69 12.37 -10.98
C ALA A 24 9.47 13.13 -9.91
N LEU A 25 8.90 13.27 -8.73
CA LEU A 25 9.52 13.95 -7.60
C LEU A 25 10.76 13.21 -7.11
N LEU A 26 10.71 11.89 -7.01
CA LEU A 26 11.83 11.07 -6.61
C LEU A 26 12.98 11.10 -7.63
N ALA A 27 12.67 11.19 -8.92
CA ALA A 27 13.68 11.30 -9.96
C ALA A 27 14.47 12.61 -9.88
N ASP A 28 13.80 13.71 -9.47
CA ASP A 28 14.42 15.03 -9.37
C ASP A 28 15.16 15.27 -8.05
N GLN A 29 14.83 14.53 -7.00
CA GLN A 29 15.33 14.78 -5.63
C GLN A 29 16.24 13.68 -5.10
N GLU A 30 17.06 13.11 -5.93
CA GLU A 30 18.07 12.15 -5.44
C GLU A 30 18.95 12.81 -4.37
N ALA A 31 18.65 12.55 -3.11
CA ALA A 31 19.54 12.65 -1.96
C ALA A 31 19.45 13.87 -1.01
N GLU A 32 18.42 14.73 -1.02
CA GLU A 32 18.53 15.93 -0.17
C GLU A 32 18.14 15.68 1.30
N ASN A 33 17.04 15.02 1.61
CA ASN A 33 16.66 14.77 3.00
C ASN A 33 16.01 13.39 3.13
N PRO A 34 16.69 12.43 3.81
CA PRO A 34 16.16 11.07 3.91
C PRO A 34 14.74 11.00 4.51
N ILE A 35 14.44 11.86 5.49
CA ILE A 35 13.12 11.90 6.13
C ILE A 35 12.05 12.33 5.13
N LEU A 36 12.30 13.39 4.36
CA LEU A 36 11.35 13.86 3.35
C LEU A 36 11.20 12.87 2.21
N VAL A 37 12.30 12.27 1.75
CA VAL A 37 12.26 11.21 0.72
C VAL A 37 11.49 10.00 1.25
N GLY A 38 11.72 9.60 2.50
CA GLY A 38 10.96 8.54 3.16
C GLY A 38 9.47 8.83 3.20
N ASN A 39 9.08 10.06 3.49
CA ASN A 39 7.66 10.46 3.48
C ASN A 39 7.03 10.39 2.09
N VAL A 40 7.79 10.71 1.04
CA VAL A 40 7.34 10.56 -0.35
C VAL A 40 7.09 9.08 -0.66
N TRP A 41 8.01 8.18 -0.29
CA TRP A 41 7.83 6.74 -0.43
C TRP A 41 6.61 6.24 0.33
N HIS A 42 6.42 6.71 1.56
CA HIS A 42 5.25 6.33 2.37
C HIS A 42 3.94 6.74 1.68
N ASN A 43 3.85 7.97 1.21
CA ASN A 43 2.65 8.47 0.53
C ASN A 43 2.41 7.79 -0.81
N MET A 44 3.48 7.42 -1.53
CA MET A 44 3.35 6.61 -2.74
C MET A 44 2.83 5.20 -2.40
N GLY A 45 3.26 4.64 -1.28
CA GLY A 45 2.70 3.39 -0.75
C GLY A 45 1.20 3.49 -0.49
N LYS A 46 0.74 4.59 0.08
CA LYS A 46 -0.70 4.85 0.25
C LYS A 46 -1.46 4.85 -1.07
N ALA A 47 -0.88 5.48 -2.09
CA ALA A 47 -1.48 5.52 -3.42
C ALA A 47 -1.57 4.11 -4.04
N TYR A 48 -0.53 3.31 -3.92
CA TYR A 48 -0.55 1.93 -4.38
C TYR A 48 -1.55 1.07 -3.60
N THR A 49 -1.66 1.27 -2.29
CA THR A 49 -2.69 0.60 -1.47
C THR A 49 -4.09 0.93 -1.98
N GLY A 50 -4.34 2.20 -2.29
CA GLY A 50 -5.60 2.63 -2.89
C GLY A 50 -5.90 1.99 -4.24
N LEU A 51 -4.86 1.59 -4.98
CA LEU A 51 -4.96 0.88 -6.25
C LEU A 51 -5.00 -0.65 -6.09
N PHE A 52 -5.03 -1.17 -4.88
CA PHE A 52 -4.91 -2.61 -4.58
C PHE A 52 -3.60 -3.22 -5.08
N ARG A 53 -2.58 -2.40 -5.24
CA ARG A 53 -1.24 -2.84 -5.63
C ARG A 53 -0.37 -3.03 -4.41
N PHE A 54 -0.68 -4.07 -3.65
CA PHE A 54 -0.04 -4.33 -2.35
C PHE A 54 1.44 -4.70 -2.45
N ARG A 55 1.88 -5.30 -3.56
CA ARG A 55 3.31 -5.61 -3.76
C ARG A 55 4.13 -4.33 -3.87
N GLU A 56 3.70 -3.43 -4.72
CA GLU A 56 4.35 -2.13 -4.89
C GLU A 56 4.21 -1.29 -3.62
N ALA A 57 3.06 -1.37 -2.95
CA ALA A 57 2.84 -0.69 -1.67
C ALA A 57 3.83 -1.17 -0.61
N ALA A 58 4.01 -2.48 -0.45
CA ALA A 58 4.94 -3.06 0.50
C ALA A 58 6.38 -2.58 0.23
N ASP A 59 6.80 -2.57 -1.03
CA ASP A 59 8.13 -2.08 -1.42
C ASP A 59 8.33 -0.61 -1.08
N CYS A 60 7.31 0.22 -1.33
CA CYS A 60 7.34 1.64 -1.00
C CYS A 60 7.43 1.88 0.50
N TYR A 61 6.63 1.20 1.29
CA TYR A 61 6.63 1.34 2.75
C TYR A 61 7.94 0.82 3.37
N ARG A 62 8.50 -0.25 2.81
CA ARG A 62 9.79 -0.76 3.26
C ARG A 62 10.91 0.25 3.04
N LYS A 63 10.95 0.87 1.86
CA LYS A 63 11.89 1.95 1.56
C LYS A 63 11.67 3.16 2.46
N ALA A 64 10.42 3.52 2.69
CA ALA A 64 10.06 4.61 3.58
C ALA A 64 10.60 4.38 4.98
N TYR A 65 10.37 3.19 5.55
CA TYR A 65 10.85 2.85 6.87
C TYR A 65 12.37 2.88 6.97
N GLY A 66 13.06 2.38 5.95
CA GLY A 66 14.53 2.44 5.91
C GLY A 66 15.10 3.85 5.92
N LEU A 67 14.34 4.83 5.45
CA LEU A 67 14.77 6.24 5.38
C LEU A 67 14.28 7.08 6.55
N ASN A 68 13.03 6.91 7.00
CA ASN A 68 12.42 7.75 8.03
C ASN A 68 12.24 7.07 9.39
N GLU A 69 12.42 5.75 9.47
CA GLU A 69 12.23 4.93 10.68
C GLU A 69 10.85 5.13 11.35
N ASN A 70 9.87 5.55 10.58
CA ASN A 70 8.52 5.77 11.09
C ASN A 70 7.81 4.44 11.31
N PRO A 71 7.39 4.11 12.55
CA PRO A 71 6.69 2.85 12.84
C PRO A 71 5.42 2.65 12.03
N GLU A 72 4.78 3.72 11.59
CA GLU A 72 3.60 3.65 10.74
C GLU A 72 3.93 3.05 9.38
N SER A 73 5.09 3.40 8.79
CA SER A 73 5.55 2.82 7.52
C SER A 73 5.77 1.32 7.65
N LEU A 74 6.36 0.87 8.76
CA LEU A 74 6.53 -0.56 9.02
C LEU A 74 5.17 -1.27 9.15
N ARG A 75 4.27 -0.70 9.92
CA ARG A 75 2.93 -1.26 10.12
C ARG A 75 2.18 -1.42 8.79
N GLU A 76 2.21 -0.40 7.96
CA GLU A 76 1.58 -0.42 6.63
C GLU A 76 2.25 -1.43 5.70
N CYS A 77 3.57 -1.58 5.78
CA CYS A 77 4.31 -2.59 5.04
C CYS A 77 3.84 -4.01 5.42
N LEU A 78 3.77 -4.29 6.71
CA LEU A 78 3.31 -5.57 7.22
C LEU A 78 1.86 -5.85 6.84
N TYR A 79 1.00 -4.83 6.90
CA TYR A 79 -0.38 -4.91 6.42
C TYR A 79 -0.44 -5.30 4.94
N ALA A 80 0.38 -4.68 4.10
CA ALA A 80 0.43 -5.00 2.67
C ALA A 80 0.84 -6.47 2.43
N TYR A 81 1.82 -6.97 3.17
CA TYR A 81 2.19 -8.39 3.10
C TYR A 81 1.05 -9.31 3.55
N ARG A 82 0.27 -8.92 4.55
CA ARG A 82 -0.90 -9.69 4.97
C ARG A 82 -1.98 -9.71 3.87
N CYS A 83 -2.19 -8.58 3.20
CA CYS A 83 -3.12 -8.52 2.06
C CYS A 83 -2.68 -9.41 0.90
N LEU A 84 -1.36 -9.56 0.72
CA LEU A 84 -0.78 -10.45 -0.29
C LEU A 84 -0.73 -11.92 0.13
N HIS A 85 -0.97 -12.21 1.41
CA HIS A 85 -0.70 -13.53 2.02
C HIS A 85 0.73 -14.00 1.80
N ASP A 86 1.66 -13.06 1.80
CA ASP A 86 3.10 -13.30 1.71
C ASP A 86 3.68 -13.44 3.11
N ASP A 87 3.61 -14.64 3.67
CA ASP A 87 4.09 -14.92 5.03
C ASP A 87 5.60 -14.75 5.15
N ASP A 88 6.35 -15.12 4.13
CA ASP A 88 7.81 -14.96 4.11
C ASP A 88 8.21 -13.49 4.09
N GLY A 89 7.57 -12.68 3.24
CA GLY A 89 7.80 -11.25 3.19
C GLY A 89 7.49 -10.58 4.53
N PHE A 90 6.40 -10.99 5.16
CA PHE A 90 6.01 -10.50 6.49
C PHE A 90 7.07 -10.83 7.54
N LYS A 91 7.42 -12.11 7.66
CA LYS A 91 8.39 -12.59 8.67
C LYS A 91 9.78 -11.97 8.48
N ASN A 92 10.25 -11.93 7.25
CA ASN A 92 11.56 -11.38 6.93
C ASN A 92 11.62 -9.88 7.25
N THR A 93 10.60 -9.14 6.87
CA THR A 93 10.53 -7.69 7.16
C THR A 93 10.42 -7.43 8.66
N ALA A 94 9.59 -8.17 9.37
CA ALA A 94 9.45 -8.04 10.82
C ALA A 94 10.78 -8.32 11.53
N ALA A 95 11.51 -9.36 11.13
CA ALA A 95 12.80 -9.71 11.70
C ALA A 95 13.86 -8.64 11.42
N GLU A 96 13.93 -8.14 10.20
CA GLU A 96 14.85 -7.06 9.81
C GLU A 96 14.63 -5.77 10.60
N CYS A 97 13.39 -5.54 11.02
CA CYS A 97 13.01 -4.36 11.79
C CYS A 97 13.06 -4.59 13.32
N GLY A 98 13.63 -5.71 13.75
CA GLY A 98 13.89 -6.00 15.16
C GLY A 98 12.70 -6.52 15.96
N MET A 99 11.62 -6.96 15.30
CA MET A 99 10.50 -7.60 16.00
C MET A 99 10.88 -9.01 16.44
N THR A 100 10.41 -9.38 17.65
CA THR A 100 10.54 -10.77 18.12
C THR A 100 9.55 -11.66 17.35
N ALA A 101 9.77 -12.97 17.37
CA ALA A 101 8.87 -13.93 16.76
C ALA A 101 7.45 -13.84 17.34
N GLU A 102 7.33 -13.60 18.65
CA GLU A 102 6.03 -13.42 19.31
C GLU A 102 5.32 -12.14 18.88
N GLU A 103 6.05 -11.02 18.83
CA GLU A 103 5.53 -9.74 18.34
C GLU A 103 5.06 -9.84 16.90
N ALA A 104 5.85 -10.50 16.05
CA ALA A 104 5.49 -10.72 14.65
C ALA A 104 4.24 -11.59 14.52
N ALA A 105 4.13 -12.67 15.29
CA ALA A 105 2.96 -13.54 15.28
C ALA A 105 1.69 -12.82 15.74
N GLU A 106 1.79 -12.03 16.80
CA GLU A 106 0.67 -11.22 17.31
C GLU A 106 0.24 -10.16 16.29
N ALA A 107 1.19 -9.47 15.68
CA ALA A 107 0.91 -8.50 14.62
C ALA A 107 0.24 -9.17 13.41
N ALA A 108 0.72 -10.35 13.01
CA ALA A 108 0.13 -11.10 11.91
C ALA A 108 -1.33 -11.49 12.19
N HIS A 109 -1.62 -11.95 13.40
CA HIS A 109 -2.99 -12.30 13.80
C HIS A 109 -3.91 -11.08 13.76
N ARG A 110 -3.49 -9.99 14.35
CA ARG A 110 -4.23 -8.72 14.41
C ARG A 110 -4.51 -8.17 13.02
N LEU A 111 -3.50 -8.13 12.17
CA LEU A 111 -3.61 -7.59 10.81
C LEU A 111 -4.39 -8.51 9.87
N SER A 112 -4.44 -9.81 10.12
CA SER A 112 -5.24 -10.75 9.31
C SER A 112 -6.72 -10.44 9.30
N GLU A 113 -7.27 -10.08 10.45
CA GLU A 113 -8.69 -9.72 10.55
C GLU A 113 -8.97 -8.37 9.93
N LEU A 114 -8.10 -7.39 10.17
CA LEU A 114 -8.23 -6.04 9.63
C LEU A 114 -8.09 -6.03 8.11
N SER A 115 -7.13 -6.76 7.55
CA SER A 115 -6.89 -6.76 6.12
C SER A 115 -8.09 -7.23 5.31
N ARG A 116 -8.81 -8.23 5.82
CA ARG A 116 -9.99 -8.76 5.13
C ARG A 116 -11.09 -7.72 4.96
N MET A 117 -11.38 -6.98 6.02
CA MET A 117 -12.42 -5.96 6.00
C MET A 117 -12.03 -4.74 5.16
N ASP A 118 -10.78 -4.30 5.31
CA ASP A 118 -10.28 -3.14 4.60
C ASP A 118 -10.14 -3.41 3.09
N GLU A 119 -9.72 -4.60 2.69
CA GLU A 119 -9.68 -5.00 1.28
C GLU A 119 -11.05 -4.86 0.63
N ILE A 120 -12.08 -5.40 1.27
CA ILE A 120 -13.45 -5.35 0.75
C ILE A 120 -13.92 -3.90 0.63
N ARG A 121 -13.72 -3.10 1.67
CA ARG A 121 -14.13 -1.70 1.67
C ARG A 121 -13.41 -0.90 0.58
N GLN A 122 -12.10 -1.04 0.48
CA GLN A 122 -11.31 -0.34 -0.53
C GLN A 122 -11.71 -0.74 -1.94
N PHE A 123 -11.98 -2.01 -2.15
CA PHE A 123 -12.47 -2.50 -3.44
C PHE A 123 -13.81 -1.87 -3.80
N GLU A 124 -14.75 -1.84 -2.86
CA GLU A 124 -16.06 -1.21 -3.06
C GLU A 124 -15.91 0.28 -3.42
N GLU A 125 -15.05 1.01 -2.69
CA GLU A 125 -14.78 2.42 -2.96
C GLU A 125 -14.19 2.64 -4.35
N GLN A 126 -13.29 1.76 -4.80
CA GLN A 126 -12.69 1.85 -6.14
C GLN A 126 -13.72 1.58 -7.23
N VAL A 127 -14.56 0.58 -7.05
CA VAL A 127 -15.64 0.26 -7.99
C VAL A 127 -16.60 1.45 -8.10
N ASP A 128 -16.99 2.03 -6.97
CA ASP A 128 -17.86 3.20 -6.94
C ASP A 128 -17.23 4.41 -7.64
N GLY A 129 -15.93 4.62 -7.43
CA GLY A 129 -15.19 5.69 -8.11
C GLY A 129 -15.15 5.51 -9.62
N LEU A 130 -14.96 4.29 -10.11
CA LEU A 130 -14.95 4.00 -11.54
C LEU A 130 -16.34 4.16 -12.16
N PHE A 131 -17.40 3.79 -11.45
CA PHE A 131 -18.78 4.04 -11.89
C PHE A 131 -19.06 5.52 -12.00
N ALA A 132 -18.63 6.31 -11.02
CA ALA A 132 -18.80 7.75 -11.04
C ALA A 132 -18.09 8.41 -12.21
N ASP A 133 -16.93 7.89 -12.63
CA ASP A 133 -16.13 8.39 -13.73
C ASP A 133 -16.55 7.83 -15.10
N GLY A 134 -17.52 6.92 -15.15
CA GLY A 134 -17.99 6.29 -16.38
C GLY A 134 -17.02 5.26 -16.97
N GLN A 135 -16.10 4.74 -16.16
CA GLN A 135 -15.08 3.77 -16.57
C GLN A 135 -15.53 2.32 -16.32
N GLU A 136 -16.68 1.96 -16.84
CA GLU A 136 -17.30 0.65 -16.59
C GLU A 136 -16.46 -0.53 -17.11
N ASP A 137 -15.72 -0.34 -18.20
CA ASP A 137 -14.87 -1.39 -18.79
C ASP A 137 -13.72 -1.79 -17.85
N GLU A 138 -13.19 -0.84 -17.10
CA GLU A 138 -12.13 -1.10 -16.12
C GLU A 138 -12.64 -1.90 -14.92
N ILE A 139 -13.91 -1.74 -14.56
CA ILE A 139 -14.54 -2.45 -13.44
C ILE A 139 -14.53 -3.96 -13.69
N ALA A 140 -14.83 -4.40 -14.90
CA ALA A 140 -14.84 -5.82 -15.25
C ALA A 140 -13.46 -6.47 -15.05
N GLY A 141 -12.39 -5.78 -15.47
CA GLY A 141 -11.01 -6.23 -15.26
C GLY A 141 -10.63 -6.28 -13.78
N MET A 142 -10.97 -5.26 -13.02
CA MET A 142 -10.73 -5.21 -11.58
C MET A 142 -11.48 -6.29 -10.82
N LEU A 143 -12.74 -6.55 -11.19
CA LEU A 143 -13.55 -7.61 -10.59
C LEU A 143 -12.93 -8.99 -10.82
N ALA A 144 -12.41 -9.25 -12.02
CA ALA A 144 -11.76 -10.51 -12.35
C ALA A 144 -10.48 -10.70 -11.51
N GLU A 145 -9.63 -9.69 -11.42
CA GLU A 145 -8.42 -9.72 -10.58
C GLU A 145 -8.76 -9.88 -9.10
N TRP A 146 -9.74 -9.14 -8.62
CA TRP A 146 -10.14 -9.20 -7.22
C TRP A 146 -10.69 -10.57 -6.85
N LYS A 147 -11.56 -11.13 -7.69
CA LYS A 147 -12.11 -12.47 -7.46
C LYS A 147 -11.02 -13.53 -7.43
N ASP A 148 -10.04 -13.44 -8.29
CA ASP A 148 -8.92 -14.37 -8.33
C ASP A 148 -8.06 -14.25 -7.07
N THR A 149 -7.70 -13.03 -6.69
CA THR A 149 -6.92 -12.73 -5.48
C THR A 149 -7.71 -13.13 -4.22
N TYR A 150 -8.97 -12.75 -4.13
CA TYR A 150 -9.83 -13.03 -2.99
C TYR A 150 -10.08 -14.53 -2.83
N ARG A 151 -10.26 -15.24 -3.92
CA ARG A 151 -10.46 -16.70 -3.93
C ARG A 151 -9.22 -17.45 -3.45
N LYS A 152 -8.04 -16.97 -3.78
CA LYS A 152 -6.77 -17.51 -3.28
C LYS A 152 -6.58 -17.24 -1.79
N ASN A 153 -7.05 -16.10 -1.33
CA ASN A 153 -6.79 -15.57 0.01
C ASN A 153 -7.87 -15.90 1.03
N CYS A 154 -9.10 -16.13 0.57
CA CYS A 154 -10.25 -16.48 1.41
C CYS A 154 -10.66 -17.91 1.18
N ARG A 155 -9.74 -18.85 1.32
CA ARG A 155 -10.11 -20.25 1.42
C ARG A 155 -10.73 -20.49 2.79
N ILE A 156 -12.01 -20.49 2.76
CA ILE A 156 -12.78 -21.12 3.83
C ILE A 156 -12.83 -22.60 3.49
#